data_85b82942fb4066e2159dcdf140e3a183
#
_entry.id   85b82942fb4066e2159dcdf140e3a183
#
_cell.length_a   1.000
_cell.length_b   1.000
_cell.length_c   1.000
_cell.angle_alpha   90.00
_cell.angle_beta   90.00
_cell.angle_gamma   90.00
#
_symmetry.space_group_name_H-M   'P 1'
#
loop_
_entity.id
_entity.type
_entity.pdbx_description
1 polymer ?
#
loop_
_entity_poly.entity_id
_entity_poly.type
_entity_poly.pdbx_seq_one_letter_code
_entity_poly.pdbx_strand_id
1 'polypeptide(L)'
;MSNRRDFLKNISLFAAGGLLAGKAGSVNAANVALGVVDEVHAGKEIGLQIYSLSQELYKGDVAANLRKVKDMGYSKLELAGYGKGAIGGVPMMDFKKMAEDAGLKIISSHVNPVDASISDPFKAMIFKYSKEVTPKIMEYWKATAADHAKLGCKYLIQPMMPTITTHDEAKLVCDIFNQASDVIKAEGIATGFGYHNHNMEFYRVATKE
;
A
#
# COMPACT_ATOMS: atom_id res chain seq x y z
N MET A 1 5.62 34.82 -2.38
CA MET A 1 5.69 33.43 -2.91
C MET A 1 7.09 32.91 -2.64
N SER A 2 7.23 31.91 -1.79
CA SER A 2 8.52 31.28 -1.48
C SER A 2 9.07 30.56 -2.71
N ASN A 3 10.30 30.88 -3.11
CA ASN A 3 10.94 30.32 -4.28
C ASN A 3 11.44 28.89 -3.96
N ARG A 4 11.38 27.94 -4.91
CA ARG A 4 11.89 26.56 -4.74
C ARG A 4 13.31 26.49 -4.19
N ARG A 5 14.14 27.51 -4.50
CA ARG A 5 15.50 27.65 -3.98
C ARG A 5 15.55 27.94 -2.48
N ASP A 6 14.61 28.73 -1.97
CA ASP A 6 14.53 29.06 -0.53
C ASP A 6 13.99 27.89 0.26
N PHE A 7 13.07 27.08 -0.32
CA PHE A 7 12.60 25.84 0.23
C PHE A 7 13.74 24.81 0.39
N LEU A 8 14.55 24.61 -0.63
CA LEU A 8 15.69 23.68 -0.58
C LEU A 8 16.79 24.14 0.38
N LYS A 9 17.05 25.47 0.50
CA LYS A 9 17.98 26.02 1.49
C LYS A 9 17.48 25.81 2.92
N ASN A 10 16.17 25.96 3.14
CA ASN A 10 15.58 25.75 4.47
C ASN A 10 15.60 24.28 4.88
N ILE A 11 15.40 23.34 3.95
CA ILE A 11 15.53 21.90 4.25
C ILE A 11 16.98 21.53 4.61
N SER A 12 17.98 22.06 3.88
CA SER A 12 19.39 21.80 4.21
C SER A 12 19.81 22.40 5.54
N LEU A 13 19.27 23.56 5.92
CA LEU A 13 19.48 24.17 7.25
C LEU A 13 18.79 23.36 8.37
N PHE A 14 17.60 22.80 8.12
CA PHE A 14 16.93 21.90 9.08
C PHE A 14 17.68 20.58 9.26
N ALA A 15 18.23 20.02 8.19
CA ALA A 15 19.04 18.80 8.25
C ALA A 15 20.37 19.04 9.02
N ALA A 16 21.00 20.19 8.82
CA ALA A 16 22.21 20.56 9.55
C ALA A 16 21.95 21.00 11.01
N GLY A 17 20.83 21.70 11.26
CA GLY A 17 20.45 22.15 12.61
C GLY A 17 19.90 21.04 13.50
N GLY A 18 19.25 20.02 12.94
CA GLY A 18 18.74 18.86 13.69
C GLY A 18 19.86 17.97 14.26
N LEU A 19 21.04 18.01 13.68
CA LEU A 19 22.24 17.30 14.17
C LEU A 19 22.90 17.97 15.37
N LEU A 20 22.61 19.25 15.65
CA LEU A 20 23.24 20.01 16.72
C LEU A 20 22.36 20.21 17.99
N ALA A 21 21.07 19.86 17.94
CA ALA A 21 20.15 20.04 19.06
C ALA A 21 19.85 18.77 19.87
N GLY A 22 20.40 17.61 19.53
CA GLY A 22 20.34 16.38 20.30
C GLY A 22 21.46 16.34 21.34
N LYS A 23 21.11 16.21 22.63
CA LYS A 23 22.01 16.12 23.77
C LYS A 23 23.31 15.37 23.46
N ALA A 24 24.44 16.01 23.80
CA ALA A 24 25.80 15.51 23.68
C ALA A 24 26.01 14.13 24.32
N GLY A 25 25.88 13.08 23.52
CA GLY A 25 26.62 11.86 23.65
C GLY A 25 27.68 11.90 22.55
N SER A 26 28.95 11.75 22.92
CA SER A 26 30.10 11.83 22.02
C SER A 26 29.99 10.79 20.91
N VAL A 27 29.54 11.19 19.74
CA VAL A 27 29.59 10.36 18.52
C VAL A 27 31.01 10.46 18.00
N ASN A 28 31.78 9.38 18.17
CA ASN A 28 33.13 9.29 17.67
C ASN A 28 33.11 9.28 16.14
N ALA A 29 33.74 10.26 15.49
CA ALA A 29 33.77 10.41 14.03
C ALA A 29 34.29 9.18 13.29
N ALA A 30 34.99 8.28 13.98
CA ALA A 30 35.45 6.99 13.44
C ALA A 30 34.29 6.01 13.14
N ASN A 31 33.15 6.12 13.84
CA ASN A 31 32.00 5.21 13.62
C ASN A 31 31.16 5.60 12.40
N VAL A 32 31.24 6.85 11.95
CA VAL A 32 30.56 7.30 10.72
C VAL A 32 31.27 6.76 9.46
N ALA A 33 32.60 6.54 9.53
CA ALA A 33 33.38 6.02 8.40
C ALA A 33 33.28 4.48 8.22
N LEU A 34 32.73 3.75 9.20
CA LEU A 34 32.64 2.27 9.21
C LEU A 34 31.23 1.75 8.89
N GLY A 35 30.30 2.63 8.46
CA GLY A 35 28.96 2.17 8.00
C GLY A 35 28.08 1.57 9.10
N VAL A 36 28.32 1.89 10.38
CA VAL A 36 27.41 1.53 11.47
C VAL A 36 26.24 2.52 11.46
N VAL A 37 25.29 2.26 10.55
CA VAL A 37 24.02 3.01 10.44
C VAL A 37 22.97 2.53 11.44
N ASP A 38 23.34 1.70 12.41
CA ASP A 38 22.37 1.07 13.33
C ASP A 38 21.70 2.04 14.31
N GLU A 39 22.28 3.21 14.59
CA GLU A 39 21.68 4.14 15.57
C GLU A 39 20.78 5.23 14.97
N VAL A 40 20.86 5.48 13.65
CA VAL A 40 20.03 6.55 13.02
C VAL A 40 18.61 6.07 12.76
N HIS A 41 18.36 4.77 12.77
CA HIS A 41 17.04 4.17 12.53
C HIS A 41 16.35 3.66 13.79
N ALA A 42 16.93 3.83 14.97
CA ALA A 42 16.31 3.46 16.24
C ALA A 42 15.02 4.29 16.44
N GLY A 43 13.89 3.70 16.08
CA GLY A 43 12.56 4.26 16.24
C GLY A 43 11.76 4.53 14.95
N LYS A 44 12.33 4.42 13.75
CA LYS A 44 11.56 4.55 12.51
C LYS A 44 11.13 3.17 12.01
N GLU A 45 9.83 2.93 12.01
CA GLU A 45 9.26 1.72 11.41
C GLU A 45 9.14 1.92 9.89
N ILE A 46 9.81 1.06 9.11
CA ILE A 46 9.79 1.10 7.64
C ILE A 46 8.92 -0.04 7.13
N GLY A 47 8.00 0.28 6.21
CA GLY A 47 7.15 -0.69 5.54
C GLY A 47 7.68 -1.04 4.14
N LEU A 48 7.42 -2.26 3.71
CA LEU A 48 7.66 -2.73 2.35
C LEU A 48 6.35 -3.12 1.69
N GLN A 49 6.12 -2.60 0.50
CA GLN A 49 5.07 -3.09 -0.38
C GLN A 49 5.60 -4.30 -1.15
N ILE A 50 5.05 -5.50 -0.87
CA ILE A 50 5.62 -6.78 -1.31
C ILE A 50 5.52 -7.05 -2.82
N TYR A 51 4.74 -6.26 -3.57
CA TYR A 51 4.74 -6.32 -5.03
C TYR A 51 6.14 -6.08 -5.60
N SER A 52 6.96 -5.27 -4.93
CA SER A 52 8.36 -5.00 -5.33
C SER A 52 9.21 -6.26 -5.36
N LEU A 53 8.93 -7.23 -4.49
CA LEU A 53 9.59 -8.53 -4.45
C LEU A 53 8.89 -9.56 -5.34
N SER A 54 7.60 -9.32 -5.64
CA SER A 54 6.79 -10.10 -6.56
C SER A 54 7.03 -11.61 -6.43
N GLN A 55 7.48 -12.23 -7.51
CA GLN A 55 7.67 -13.69 -7.55
C GLN A 55 8.81 -14.19 -6.66
N GLU A 56 9.81 -13.36 -6.34
CA GLU A 56 10.94 -13.78 -5.52
C GLU A 56 10.51 -14.11 -4.08
N LEU A 57 9.54 -13.35 -3.54
CA LEU A 57 9.00 -13.62 -2.21
C LEU A 57 8.36 -15.01 -2.10
N TYR A 58 7.73 -15.48 -3.17
CA TYR A 58 6.97 -16.74 -3.19
C TYR A 58 7.76 -17.93 -3.74
N LYS A 59 9.02 -17.74 -4.13
CA LYS A 59 9.89 -18.83 -4.56
C LYS A 59 10.45 -19.60 -3.35
N GLY A 60 10.21 -20.91 -3.33
CA GLY A 60 10.75 -21.79 -2.30
C GLY A 60 10.14 -21.55 -0.92
N ASP A 61 10.97 -21.30 0.09
CA ASP A 61 10.54 -21.10 1.48
C ASP A 61 10.12 -19.64 1.72
N VAL A 62 8.82 -19.37 1.71
CA VAL A 62 8.23 -18.06 1.96
C VAL A 62 8.61 -17.52 3.35
N ALA A 63 8.62 -18.36 4.38
CA ALA A 63 8.97 -17.93 5.73
C ALA A 63 10.45 -17.50 5.81
N ALA A 64 11.36 -18.19 5.12
CA ALA A 64 12.76 -17.77 5.02
C ALA A 64 12.91 -16.45 4.27
N ASN A 65 12.13 -16.23 3.21
CA ASN A 65 12.16 -14.99 2.45
C ASN A 65 11.60 -13.81 3.27
N LEU A 66 10.54 -14.01 4.07
CA LEU A 66 10.04 -13.00 5.00
C LEU A 66 11.07 -12.64 6.08
N ARG A 67 11.84 -13.62 6.61
CA ARG A 67 12.96 -13.33 7.52
C ARG A 67 14.02 -12.45 6.87
N LYS A 68 14.38 -12.69 5.59
CA LYS A 68 15.29 -11.80 4.85
C LYS A 68 14.76 -10.38 4.74
N VAL A 69 13.46 -10.21 4.51
CA VAL A 69 12.82 -8.87 4.50
C VAL A 69 12.99 -8.19 5.86
N LYS A 70 12.81 -8.91 6.96
CA LYS A 70 13.07 -8.39 8.30
C LYS A 70 14.54 -8.02 8.50
N ASP A 71 15.47 -8.87 8.07
CA ASP A 71 16.90 -8.63 8.19
C ASP A 71 17.39 -7.40 7.40
N MET A 72 16.65 -7.02 6.33
CA MET A 72 16.86 -5.76 5.60
C MET A 72 16.39 -4.52 6.36
N GLY A 73 15.79 -4.66 7.56
CA GLY A 73 15.35 -3.56 8.40
C GLY A 73 13.86 -3.20 8.28
N TYR A 74 13.09 -3.90 7.48
CA TYR A 74 11.64 -3.66 7.40
C TYR A 74 10.92 -4.22 8.62
N SER A 75 9.83 -3.55 9.02
CA SER A 75 9.00 -3.96 10.16
C SER A 75 7.53 -4.09 9.80
N LYS A 76 7.13 -3.56 8.65
CA LYS A 76 5.74 -3.55 8.18
C LYS A 76 5.65 -4.04 6.75
N LEU A 77 4.49 -4.63 6.42
CA LEU A 77 4.17 -5.08 5.07
C LEU A 77 2.88 -4.42 4.57
N GLU A 78 2.90 -3.99 3.32
CA GLU A 78 1.73 -3.82 2.50
C GLU A 78 1.65 -5.01 1.54
N LEU A 79 0.53 -5.73 1.59
CA LEU A 79 0.32 -6.94 0.82
C LEU A 79 0.01 -6.63 -0.65
N ALA A 80 0.32 -7.59 -1.52
CA ALA A 80 -0.13 -7.68 -2.91
C ALA A 80 -0.35 -9.15 -3.27
N GLY A 81 -1.17 -9.39 -4.30
CA GLY A 81 -1.43 -10.76 -4.76
C GLY A 81 -2.43 -11.53 -3.91
N TYR A 82 -3.31 -10.81 -3.17
CA TYR A 82 -4.45 -11.44 -2.51
C TYR A 82 -5.48 -11.92 -3.55
N GLY A 83 -5.97 -13.13 -3.33
CA GLY A 83 -7.08 -13.69 -4.08
C GLY A 83 -7.68 -14.90 -3.38
N LYS A 84 -9.01 -14.90 -3.22
CA LYS A 84 -9.78 -16.05 -2.67
C LYS A 84 -9.21 -16.60 -1.35
N GLY A 85 -8.86 -15.72 -0.40
CA GLY A 85 -8.34 -16.12 0.91
C GLY A 85 -6.88 -16.56 0.92
N ALA A 86 -6.12 -16.28 -0.13
CA ALA A 86 -4.69 -16.57 -0.22
C ALA A 86 -3.88 -15.33 -0.63
N ILE A 87 -2.60 -15.29 -0.31
CA ILE A 87 -1.64 -14.26 -0.65
C ILE A 87 -0.50 -14.92 -1.42
N GLY A 88 -0.37 -14.63 -2.72
CA GLY A 88 0.62 -15.31 -3.56
C GLY A 88 0.48 -16.83 -3.58
N GLY A 89 -0.74 -17.35 -3.41
CA GLY A 89 -1.02 -18.79 -3.35
C GLY A 89 -0.88 -19.42 -1.96
N VAL A 90 -0.36 -18.69 -0.96
CA VAL A 90 -0.27 -19.15 0.44
C VAL A 90 -1.59 -18.81 1.16
N PRO A 91 -2.24 -19.74 1.89
CA PRO A 91 -3.41 -19.42 2.70
C PRO A 91 -3.15 -18.19 3.58
N MET A 92 -4.07 -17.23 3.61
CA MET A 92 -3.81 -15.91 4.19
C MET A 92 -3.42 -15.95 5.67
N MET A 93 -3.99 -16.89 6.44
CA MET A 93 -3.66 -17.01 7.88
C MET A 93 -2.30 -17.64 8.10
N ASP A 94 -1.87 -18.56 7.22
CA ASP A 94 -0.52 -19.12 7.25
C ASP A 94 0.50 -18.04 6.86
N PHE A 95 0.21 -17.23 5.84
CA PHE A 95 1.05 -16.09 5.48
C PHE A 95 1.17 -15.09 6.64
N LYS A 96 0.05 -14.76 7.30
CA LYS A 96 0.04 -13.90 8.49
C LYS A 96 0.97 -14.45 9.56
N LYS A 97 0.82 -15.75 9.89
CA LYS A 97 1.67 -16.40 10.90
C LYS A 97 3.15 -16.33 10.52
N MET A 98 3.50 -16.64 9.26
CA MET A 98 4.88 -16.55 8.78
C MET A 98 5.46 -15.13 8.90
N ALA A 99 4.65 -14.10 8.60
CA ALA A 99 5.05 -12.70 8.73
C ALA A 99 5.26 -12.32 10.20
N GLU A 100 4.34 -12.68 11.09
CA GLU A 100 4.45 -12.43 12.54
C GLU A 100 5.65 -13.16 13.15
N ASP A 101 5.87 -14.42 12.80
CA ASP A 101 7.04 -15.22 13.23
C ASP A 101 8.37 -14.59 12.76
N ALA A 102 8.36 -13.91 11.61
CA ALA A 102 9.51 -13.15 11.12
C ALA A 102 9.62 -11.74 11.76
N GLY A 103 8.69 -11.32 12.63
CA GLY A 103 8.69 -10.00 13.25
C GLY A 103 8.23 -8.88 12.30
N LEU A 104 7.40 -9.23 11.31
CA LEU A 104 6.80 -8.30 10.34
C LEU A 104 5.31 -8.13 10.63
N LYS A 105 4.81 -6.89 10.55
CA LYS A 105 3.40 -6.57 10.79
C LYS A 105 2.71 -6.19 9.48
N ILE A 106 1.63 -6.87 9.14
CA ILE A 106 0.76 -6.50 8.03
C ILE A 106 -0.03 -5.26 8.41
N ILE A 107 -0.04 -4.23 7.56
CA ILE A 107 -0.73 -2.96 7.81
C ILE A 107 -1.72 -2.58 6.73
N SER A 108 -1.52 -3.00 5.51
CA SER A 108 -2.37 -2.69 4.34
C SER A 108 -2.24 -3.74 3.26
N SER A 109 -3.08 -3.64 2.25
CA SER A 109 -3.06 -4.54 1.10
C SER A 109 -3.51 -3.83 -0.18
N HIS A 110 -2.81 -4.10 -1.29
CA HIS A 110 -3.29 -3.81 -2.63
C HIS A 110 -4.29 -4.89 -3.05
N VAL A 111 -5.52 -4.48 -3.27
CA VAL A 111 -6.63 -5.34 -3.71
C VAL A 111 -7.50 -4.61 -4.73
N ASN A 112 -8.00 -5.31 -5.71
CA ASN A 112 -8.74 -4.72 -6.83
C ASN A 112 -9.94 -5.58 -7.20
N PRO A 113 -11.15 -5.01 -7.33
CA PRO A 113 -12.22 -5.72 -8.00
C PRO A 113 -11.81 -6.09 -9.43
N VAL A 114 -12.21 -7.24 -9.89
CA VAL A 114 -11.94 -7.71 -11.24
C VAL A 114 -13.22 -8.16 -11.91
N ASP A 115 -13.36 -7.91 -13.20
CA ASP A 115 -14.42 -8.51 -14.01
C ASP A 115 -13.95 -9.85 -14.57
N ALA A 116 -14.38 -10.94 -13.96
CA ALA A 116 -14.00 -12.30 -14.35
C ALA A 116 -14.49 -12.72 -15.74
N SER A 117 -15.38 -11.97 -16.38
CA SER A 117 -15.81 -12.20 -17.77
C SER A 117 -14.78 -11.74 -18.79
N ILE A 118 -13.82 -10.91 -18.38
CA ILE A 118 -12.76 -10.37 -19.24
C ILE A 118 -11.53 -11.27 -19.12
N SER A 119 -11.12 -11.87 -20.22
CA SER A 119 -10.01 -12.84 -20.27
C SER A 119 -8.63 -12.20 -20.07
N ASP A 120 -8.46 -10.93 -20.45
CA ASP A 120 -7.22 -10.18 -20.25
C ASP A 120 -7.15 -9.71 -18.78
N PRO A 121 -6.14 -10.14 -17.99
CA PRO A 121 -6.07 -9.82 -16.57
C PRO A 121 -5.96 -8.33 -16.29
N PHE A 122 -5.24 -7.58 -17.13
CA PHE A 122 -5.09 -6.13 -16.95
C PHE A 122 -6.42 -5.41 -17.23
N LYS A 123 -7.08 -5.73 -18.34
CA LYS A 123 -8.39 -5.16 -18.68
C LYS A 123 -9.45 -5.54 -17.65
N ALA A 124 -9.38 -6.75 -17.09
CA ALA A 124 -10.25 -7.18 -16.00
C ALA A 124 -10.11 -6.35 -14.74
N MET A 125 -8.94 -5.78 -14.47
CA MET A 125 -8.70 -4.90 -13.31
C MET A 125 -9.14 -3.45 -13.55
N ILE A 126 -9.10 -2.98 -14.78
CA ILE A 126 -9.47 -1.59 -15.15
C ILE A 126 -10.84 -1.51 -15.83
N PHE A 127 -11.69 -2.51 -15.63
CA PHE A 127 -13.02 -2.54 -16.25
C PHE A 127 -13.85 -1.31 -15.86
N LYS A 128 -14.74 -0.92 -16.77
CA LYS A 128 -15.59 0.25 -16.56
C LYS A 128 -16.60 0.00 -15.45
N TYR A 129 -16.66 0.91 -14.48
CA TYR A 129 -17.68 0.89 -13.44
C TYR A 129 -19.00 1.47 -13.97
N SER A 130 -20.10 0.86 -13.55
CA SER A 130 -21.46 1.31 -13.85
C SER A 130 -22.38 1.06 -12.66
N LYS A 131 -23.58 1.59 -12.70
CA LYS A 131 -24.58 1.38 -11.65
C LYS A 131 -24.98 -0.09 -11.52
N GLU A 132 -24.98 -0.83 -12.63
CA GLU A 132 -25.36 -2.25 -12.70
C GLU A 132 -24.32 -3.14 -12.02
N VAL A 133 -23.04 -2.79 -12.12
CA VAL A 133 -21.95 -3.57 -11.50
C VAL A 133 -21.61 -3.13 -10.07
N THR A 134 -22.11 -1.97 -9.63
CA THR A 134 -21.85 -1.43 -8.28
C THR A 134 -22.16 -2.43 -7.16
N PRO A 135 -23.31 -3.17 -7.14
CA PRO A 135 -23.57 -4.15 -6.10
C PRO A 135 -22.49 -5.24 -5.99
N LYS A 136 -22.00 -5.76 -7.12
CA LYS A 136 -20.92 -6.76 -7.16
C LYS A 136 -19.60 -6.20 -6.64
N ILE A 137 -19.32 -4.93 -6.93
CA ILE A 137 -18.14 -4.23 -6.40
C ILE A 137 -18.25 -4.12 -4.88
N MET A 138 -19.42 -3.79 -4.33
CA MET A 138 -19.63 -3.71 -2.88
C MET A 138 -19.53 -5.08 -2.20
N GLU A 139 -20.05 -6.13 -2.80
CA GLU A 139 -19.88 -7.52 -2.32
C GLU A 139 -18.39 -7.92 -2.27
N TYR A 140 -17.64 -7.58 -3.32
CA TYR A 140 -16.20 -7.79 -3.33
C TYR A 140 -15.49 -7.07 -2.18
N TRP A 141 -15.79 -5.78 -1.97
CA TRP A 141 -15.16 -5.01 -0.90
C TRP A 141 -15.54 -5.54 0.47
N LYS A 142 -16.79 -5.96 0.68
CA LYS A 142 -17.25 -6.57 1.92
C LYS A 142 -16.47 -7.84 2.24
N ALA A 143 -16.42 -8.79 1.32
CA ALA A 143 -15.71 -10.06 1.51
C ALA A 143 -14.20 -9.85 1.71
N THR A 144 -13.60 -8.98 0.90
CA THR A 144 -12.17 -8.65 0.98
C THR A 144 -11.83 -7.97 2.30
N ALA A 145 -12.65 -7.03 2.76
CA ALA A 145 -12.43 -6.33 4.02
C ALA A 145 -12.54 -7.28 5.23
N ALA A 146 -13.52 -8.18 5.24
CA ALA A 146 -13.67 -9.19 6.29
C ALA A 146 -12.43 -10.08 6.45
N ASP A 147 -11.79 -10.46 5.33
CA ASP A 147 -10.55 -11.25 5.37
C ASP A 147 -9.36 -10.39 5.83
N HIS A 148 -9.25 -9.16 5.34
CA HIS A 148 -8.15 -8.27 5.69
C HIS A 148 -8.23 -7.72 7.13
N ALA A 149 -9.43 -7.65 7.71
CA ALA A 149 -9.60 -7.39 9.14
C ALA A 149 -8.95 -8.49 10.00
N LYS A 150 -9.10 -9.78 9.61
CA LYS A 150 -8.42 -10.92 10.27
C LYS A 150 -6.90 -10.84 10.14
N LEU A 151 -6.40 -10.29 9.02
CA LEU A 151 -4.96 -10.03 8.81
C LEU A 151 -4.42 -8.87 9.66
N GLY A 152 -5.28 -8.00 10.17
CA GLY A 152 -4.90 -6.83 10.94
C GLY A 152 -4.60 -5.60 10.09
N CYS A 153 -5.05 -5.56 8.83
CA CYS A 153 -4.94 -4.41 7.96
C CYS A 153 -5.66 -3.19 8.54
N LYS A 154 -5.07 -2.03 8.37
CA LYS A 154 -5.65 -0.74 8.78
C LYS A 154 -6.38 -0.05 7.64
N TYR A 155 -5.99 -0.32 6.40
CA TYR A 155 -6.58 0.22 5.18
C TYR A 155 -6.38 -0.76 4.01
N LEU A 156 -7.25 -0.62 3.02
CA LEU A 156 -7.16 -1.33 1.74
C LEU A 156 -6.92 -0.32 0.62
N ILE A 157 -6.06 -0.67 -0.31
CA ILE A 157 -5.67 0.20 -1.42
C ILE A 157 -6.07 -0.44 -2.73
N GLN A 158 -6.85 0.27 -3.53
CA GLN A 158 -7.11 -0.13 -4.91
C GLN A 158 -5.95 0.34 -5.80
N PRO A 159 -5.15 -0.58 -6.38
CA PRO A 159 -3.96 -0.20 -7.14
C PRO A 159 -4.29 0.27 -8.56
N MET A 160 -5.45 -0.07 -9.11
CA MET A 160 -5.81 0.25 -10.48
C MET A 160 -7.12 1.03 -10.54
N MET A 161 -7.08 2.18 -11.22
CA MET A 161 -8.27 2.98 -11.48
C MET A 161 -9.13 2.31 -12.57
N PRO A 162 -10.46 2.23 -12.42
CA PRO A 162 -11.34 1.79 -13.50
C PRO A 162 -11.25 2.76 -14.70
N THR A 163 -11.61 2.26 -15.88
CA THR A 163 -11.61 3.09 -17.09
C THR A 163 -12.62 4.23 -16.95
N ILE A 164 -12.15 5.47 -17.13
CA ILE A 164 -12.92 6.71 -17.07
C ILE A 164 -12.70 7.48 -18.37
N THR A 165 -13.78 7.83 -19.05
CA THR A 165 -13.74 8.59 -20.32
C THR A 165 -14.56 9.87 -20.27
N THR A 166 -15.48 10.00 -19.32
CA THR A 166 -16.36 11.16 -19.17
C THR A 166 -16.35 11.68 -17.73
N HIS A 167 -16.79 12.92 -17.55
CA HIS A 167 -16.94 13.53 -16.23
C HIS A 167 -18.00 12.82 -15.37
N ASP A 168 -19.10 12.34 -15.99
CA ASP A 168 -20.14 11.60 -15.28
C ASP A 168 -19.61 10.25 -14.76
N GLU A 169 -18.76 9.58 -15.53
CA GLU A 169 -18.07 8.36 -15.09
C GLU A 169 -17.10 8.61 -13.93
N ALA A 170 -16.34 9.71 -14.00
CA ALA A 170 -15.45 10.08 -12.90
C ALA A 170 -16.25 10.30 -11.60
N LYS A 171 -17.38 10.99 -11.70
CA LYS A 171 -18.26 11.22 -10.56
C LYS A 171 -18.83 9.92 -9.99
N LEU A 172 -19.28 9.01 -10.85
CA LEU A 172 -19.76 7.69 -10.43
C LEU A 172 -18.66 6.89 -9.73
N VAL A 173 -17.42 6.92 -10.23
CA VAL A 173 -16.29 6.23 -9.59
C VAL A 173 -16.01 6.81 -8.20
N CYS A 174 -16.06 8.14 -8.03
CA CYS A 174 -15.92 8.76 -6.71
C CYS A 174 -17.03 8.30 -5.74
N ASP A 175 -18.28 8.24 -6.21
CA ASP A 175 -19.41 7.77 -5.41
C ASP A 175 -19.23 6.28 -5.01
N ILE A 176 -18.76 5.45 -5.92
CA ILE A 176 -18.46 4.04 -5.64
C ILE A 176 -17.29 3.89 -4.63
N PHE A 177 -16.26 4.71 -4.74
CA PHE A 177 -15.13 4.69 -3.79
C PHE A 177 -15.56 5.13 -2.39
N ASN A 178 -16.45 6.12 -2.28
CA ASN A 178 -17.03 6.51 -0.99
C ASN A 178 -17.84 5.35 -0.37
N GLN A 179 -18.71 4.70 -1.16
CA GLN A 179 -19.46 3.52 -0.70
C GLN A 179 -18.53 2.37 -0.30
N ALA A 180 -17.46 2.10 -1.07
CA ALA A 180 -16.45 1.10 -0.73
C ALA A 180 -15.77 1.42 0.61
N SER A 181 -15.43 2.69 0.85
CA SER A 181 -14.85 3.12 2.14
C SER A 181 -15.79 2.81 3.31
N ASP A 182 -17.08 3.07 3.16
CA ASP A 182 -18.07 2.82 4.21
C ASP A 182 -18.23 1.31 4.48
N VAL A 183 -18.31 0.50 3.42
CA VAL A 183 -18.35 -0.97 3.52
C VAL A 183 -17.11 -1.51 4.21
N ILE A 184 -15.92 -1.05 3.83
CA ILE A 184 -14.64 -1.49 4.40
C ILE A 184 -14.55 -1.14 5.89
N LYS A 185 -14.99 0.05 6.28
CA LYS A 185 -15.04 0.47 7.69
C LYS A 185 -16.01 -0.38 8.50
N ALA A 186 -17.17 -0.71 7.93
CA ALA A 186 -18.16 -1.57 8.59
C ALA A 186 -17.64 -2.97 8.90
N GLU A 187 -16.69 -3.49 8.09
CA GLU A 187 -16.03 -4.77 8.32
C GLU A 187 -14.82 -4.67 9.29
N GLY A 188 -14.59 -3.53 9.93
CA GLY A 188 -13.60 -3.37 11.00
C GLY A 188 -12.26 -2.78 10.56
N ILE A 189 -12.11 -2.31 9.31
CA ILE A 189 -10.91 -1.62 8.84
C ILE A 189 -11.10 -0.10 9.04
N ALA A 190 -10.66 0.41 10.18
CA ALA A 190 -11.01 1.74 10.68
C ALA A 190 -10.60 2.90 9.75
N THR A 191 -9.48 2.80 9.04
CA THR A 191 -9.02 3.86 8.13
C THR A 191 -9.74 3.81 6.78
N GLY A 192 -10.26 2.62 6.39
CA GLY A 192 -11.07 2.44 5.21
C GLY A 192 -10.29 2.29 3.92
N PHE A 193 -10.79 2.93 2.87
CA PHE A 193 -10.35 2.80 1.48
C PHE A 193 -9.34 3.88 1.09
N GLY A 194 -8.36 3.47 0.29
CA GLY A 194 -7.49 4.37 -0.47
C GLY A 194 -7.32 3.87 -1.90
N TYR A 195 -6.80 4.72 -2.77
CA TYR A 195 -6.37 4.27 -4.09
C TYR A 195 -4.92 4.72 -4.37
N HIS A 196 -4.24 3.94 -5.19
CA HIS A 196 -2.90 4.22 -5.68
C HIS A 196 -3.02 4.82 -7.08
N ASN A 197 -2.56 6.05 -7.25
CA ASN A 197 -2.62 6.75 -8.52
C ASN A 197 -1.50 6.31 -9.47
N HIS A 198 -1.79 6.42 -10.77
CA HIS A 198 -0.83 6.26 -11.86
C HIS A 198 -0.81 7.54 -12.70
N ASN A 199 -0.83 7.40 -14.03
CA ASN A 199 -0.87 8.53 -14.95
C ASN A 199 -2.28 8.84 -15.48
N MET A 200 -3.23 7.92 -15.35
CA MET A 200 -4.57 8.06 -15.91
C MET A 200 -5.40 9.16 -15.23
N GLU A 201 -5.14 9.47 -13.97
CA GLU A 201 -5.78 10.56 -13.23
C GLU A 201 -5.41 11.94 -13.77
N PHE A 202 -4.37 12.02 -14.59
CA PHE A 202 -3.96 13.25 -15.26
C PHE A 202 -4.48 13.38 -16.70
N TYR A 203 -5.20 12.38 -17.20
CA TYR A 203 -5.83 12.46 -18.50
C TYR A 203 -7.03 13.39 -18.45
N ARG A 204 -7.18 14.19 -19.51
CA ARG A 204 -8.36 15.04 -19.65
C ARG A 204 -9.55 14.18 -20.05
N VAL A 205 -10.61 14.22 -19.24
CA VAL A 205 -11.90 13.65 -19.62
C VAL A 205 -12.67 14.66 -20.48
N ALA A 206 -13.44 14.16 -21.44
CA ALA A 206 -14.28 15.02 -22.27
C ALA A 206 -15.32 15.74 -21.40
N THR A 207 -15.31 17.06 -21.43
CA THR A 207 -16.45 17.86 -20.95
C THR A 207 -17.54 17.80 -22.01
N LYS A 208 -18.78 17.58 -21.60
CA LYS A 208 -19.91 17.85 -22.51
C LYS A 208 -19.88 19.35 -22.83
N GLU A 209 -19.73 19.71 -24.11
CA GLU A 209 -20.05 21.01 -24.61
C GLU A 209 -21.58 21.20 -24.53
#